data_07c03204a7029fda722a6bb9345d3c50
#
_entry.id   07c03204a7029fda722a6bb9345d3c50
#
_cell.length_a   1.000
_cell.length_b   1.000
_cell.length_c   1.000
_cell.angle_alpha   90.00
_cell.angle_beta   90.00
_cell.angle_gamma   90.00
#
_symmetry.space_group_name_H-M   'P 1'
#
loop_
_entity.id
_entity.type
_entity.pdbx_description
1 polymer ?
#
loop_
_entity_poly.entity_id
_entity_poly.type
_entity_poly.pdbx_seq_one_letter_code
_entity_poly.pdbx_strand_id
1 'polypeptide(L)'
;MVLVLAVSDEVDNVLYADVGAVREARLVVACGDLPFDYLGYLMNALDVPLVFVPGNHDPDVSGYRTSRAGLMLQAGLPAQPPWPAGAVSAERAVVDVAGLRLAGLGGCRRYSDGPNQYTPRQQARRARSLARRARWRKLRDGRGVDVLLTHAPPRGAGDREDPAHQGFEALNWITGRLQPPLLLHGHIHPDDEPIRVHRLGHTIVRNVVGRHLLDIEPGGGARRSPAGARHAG
;
A
#
# COMPACT_ATOMS: atom_id res chain seq x y z
N MET A 1 -13.96 13.08 -3.87
CA MET A 1 -12.49 13.10 -3.87
C MET A 1 -11.97 12.95 -2.44
N VAL A 2 -10.97 12.11 -2.22
CA VAL A 2 -10.30 11.92 -0.93
C VAL A 2 -8.84 12.28 -1.11
N LEU A 3 -8.33 13.23 -0.33
CA LEU A 3 -6.92 13.58 -0.33
C LEU A 3 -6.16 12.54 0.52
N VAL A 4 -5.23 11.83 -0.09
CA VAL A 4 -4.49 10.72 0.49
C VAL A 4 -3.01 11.09 0.56
N LEU A 5 -2.41 10.94 1.75
CA LEU A 5 -0.97 10.95 1.92
C LEU A 5 -0.45 9.52 1.68
N ALA A 6 0.25 9.30 0.58
CA ALA A 6 0.91 8.03 0.29
C ALA A 6 2.40 8.12 0.64
N VAL A 7 2.90 7.14 1.39
CA VAL A 7 4.29 7.07 1.86
C VAL A 7 4.87 5.67 1.68
N SER A 8 6.16 5.57 1.42
CA SER A 8 6.88 4.29 1.36
C SER A 8 8.40 4.49 1.47
N ASP A 9 9.09 3.50 2.00
CA ASP A 9 10.56 3.29 2.00
C ASP A 9 11.40 4.38 2.68
N GLU A 10 11.05 5.64 2.54
CA GLU A 10 11.83 6.77 3.05
C GLU A 10 11.06 7.56 4.10
N VAL A 11 11.68 7.73 5.27
CA VAL A 11 11.17 8.62 6.31
C VAL A 11 11.39 10.07 5.88
N ASP A 12 10.31 10.81 5.72
CA ASP A 12 10.40 12.24 5.47
C ASP A 12 10.53 13.02 6.79
N ASN A 13 11.75 13.46 7.08
CA ASN A 13 12.05 14.20 8.31
C ASN A 13 11.34 15.57 8.39
N VAL A 14 10.94 16.13 7.26
CA VAL A 14 10.16 17.39 7.24
C VAL A 14 8.79 17.15 7.87
N LEU A 15 8.18 16.00 7.63
CA LEU A 15 6.90 15.65 8.25
C LEU A 15 7.00 15.40 9.76
N TYR A 16 8.15 15.00 10.28
CA TYR A 16 8.36 14.95 11.73
C TYR A 16 8.41 16.34 12.37
N ALA A 17 8.94 17.33 11.64
CA ALA A 17 8.98 18.70 12.13
C ALA A 17 7.64 19.42 11.97
N ASP A 18 6.97 19.24 10.85
CA ASP A 18 5.70 19.88 10.55
C ASP A 18 4.88 19.06 9.52
N VAL A 19 3.71 18.62 9.92
CA VAL A 19 2.71 17.99 9.03
C VAL A 19 1.82 19.02 8.32
N GLY A 20 2.05 20.31 8.50
CA GLY A 20 1.20 21.38 7.97
C GLY A 20 0.98 21.30 6.46
N ALA A 21 2.02 20.92 5.71
CA ALA A 21 1.94 20.79 4.25
C ALA A 21 1.00 19.64 3.78
N VAL A 22 0.66 18.69 4.66
CA VAL A 22 -0.18 17.51 4.36
C VAL A 22 -1.41 17.43 5.27
N ARG A 23 -1.67 18.46 6.07
CA ARG A 23 -2.76 18.48 7.08
C ARG A 23 -4.17 18.26 6.53
N GLU A 24 -4.38 18.49 5.24
CA GLU A 24 -5.66 18.27 4.60
C GLU A 24 -5.89 16.81 4.18
N ALA A 25 -4.87 15.96 4.31
CA ALA A 25 -5.02 14.52 4.05
C ALA A 25 -6.15 13.94 4.92
N ARG A 26 -6.91 13.02 4.35
CA ARG A 26 -8.03 12.31 5.01
C ARG A 26 -7.72 10.84 5.24
N LEU A 27 -6.59 10.38 4.73
CA LEU A 27 -6.13 9.01 4.84
C LEU A 27 -4.62 8.99 4.63
N VAL A 28 -3.91 8.21 5.43
CA VAL A 28 -2.53 7.81 5.17
C VAL A 28 -2.53 6.41 4.57
N VAL A 29 -1.82 6.20 3.47
CA VAL A 29 -1.54 4.87 2.93
C VAL A 29 -0.03 4.62 2.92
N ALA A 30 0.42 3.47 3.42
CA ALA A 30 1.83 3.11 3.43
C ALA A 30 2.07 1.85 2.60
N CYS A 31 3.03 1.93 1.68
CA CYS A 31 3.41 0.82 0.78
C CYS A 31 4.62 0.02 1.27
N GLY A 32 4.90 0.04 2.58
CA GLY A 32 5.93 -0.77 3.25
C GLY A 32 7.27 -0.07 3.46
N ASP A 33 8.14 -0.75 4.20
CA ASP A 33 9.51 -0.37 4.53
C ASP A 33 9.62 0.99 5.24
N LEU A 34 8.68 1.22 6.18
CA LEU A 34 8.70 2.40 7.05
C LEU A 34 8.57 1.97 8.52
N PRO A 35 9.33 2.60 9.45
CA PRO A 35 9.18 2.34 10.88
C PRO A 35 7.72 2.53 11.31
N PHE A 36 7.18 1.56 12.05
CA PHE A 36 5.80 1.67 12.53
C PHE A 36 5.59 2.85 13.48
N ASP A 37 6.63 3.29 14.20
CA ASP A 37 6.58 4.50 15.02
C ASP A 37 6.36 5.76 14.17
N TYR A 38 7.00 5.83 12.99
CA TYR A 38 6.76 6.91 12.03
C TYR A 38 5.34 6.90 11.49
N LEU A 39 4.84 5.71 11.14
CA LEU A 39 3.44 5.57 10.70
C LEU A 39 2.45 5.94 11.79
N GLY A 40 2.74 5.55 13.05
CA GLY A 40 1.95 5.95 14.22
C GLY A 40 1.96 7.45 14.44
N TYR A 41 3.14 8.08 14.29
CA TYR A 41 3.25 9.54 14.35
C TYR A 41 2.37 10.23 13.30
N LEU A 42 2.48 9.84 12.02
CA LEU A 42 1.68 10.44 10.94
C LEU A 42 0.18 10.30 11.19
N MET A 43 -0.27 9.11 11.59
CA MET A 43 -1.67 8.83 11.90
C MET A 43 -2.18 9.75 13.02
N ASN A 44 -1.41 9.90 14.10
CA ASN A 44 -1.80 10.70 15.26
C ASN A 44 -1.70 12.21 15.00
N ALA A 45 -0.61 12.66 14.33
CA ALA A 45 -0.40 14.08 14.07
C ALA A 45 -1.42 14.67 13.08
N LEU A 46 -1.92 13.83 12.15
CA LEU A 46 -2.95 14.22 11.18
C LEU A 46 -4.37 13.91 11.67
N ASP A 47 -4.53 13.10 12.73
CA ASP A 47 -5.81 12.59 13.22
C ASP A 47 -6.65 11.94 12.10
N VAL A 48 -6.01 11.04 11.33
CA VAL A 48 -6.64 10.34 10.19
C VAL A 48 -6.34 8.84 10.24
N PRO A 49 -7.19 7.98 9.65
CA PRO A 49 -6.91 6.57 9.53
C PRO A 49 -5.65 6.30 8.70
N LEU A 50 -4.99 5.17 9.00
CA LEU A 50 -3.84 4.67 8.29
C LEU A 50 -4.11 3.26 7.77
N VAL A 51 -3.82 3.03 6.48
CA VAL A 51 -3.87 1.71 5.84
C VAL A 51 -2.50 1.37 5.30
N PHE A 52 -2.01 0.15 5.55
CA PHE A 52 -0.68 -0.24 5.10
C PHE A 52 -0.61 -1.65 4.52
N VAL A 53 0.43 -1.89 3.74
CA VAL A 53 0.95 -3.23 3.41
C VAL A 53 2.40 -3.31 3.87
N PRO A 54 2.90 -4.48 4.31
CA PRO A 54 4.30 -4.61 4.73
C PRO A 54 5.24 -4.62 3.53
N GLY A 55 6.43 -4.06 3.72
CA GLY A 55 7.59 -4.24 2.85
C GLY A 55 8.47 -5.40 3.31
N ASN A 56 9.61 -5.60 2.66
CA ASN A 56 10.51 -6.70 2.97
C ASN A 56 11.45 -6.43 4.17
N HIS A 57 11.54 -5.19 4.61
CA HIS A 57 12.24 -4.80 5.84
C HIS A 57 11.31 -4.66 7.04
N ASP A 58 10.00 -4.74 6.82
CA ASP A 58 9.03 -4.70 7.91
C ASP A 58 8.96 -6.04 8.66
N PRO A 59 8.58 -6.02 9.96
CA PRO A 59 8.28 -7.25 10.70
C PRO A 59 7.21 -8.10 10.00
N ASP A 60 7.23 -9.41 10.26
CA ASP A 60 6.17 -10.31 9.78
C ASP A 60 4.83 -9.93 10.41
N VAL A 61 3.92 -9.46 9.59
CA VAL A 61 2.54 -9.10 9.98
C VAL A 61 1.55 -10.25 9.77
N SER A 62 2.04 -11.43 9.37
CA SER A 62 1.18 -12.57 9.11
C SER A 62 0.64 -13.21 10.41
N GLY A 63 -0.50 -13.91 10.29
CA GLY A 63 -1.07 -14.65 11.43
C GLY A 63 -1.89 -13.81 12.41
N TYR A 64 -1.82 -12.49 12.37
CA TYR A 64 -2.69 -11.64 13.17
C TYR A 64 -4.10 -11.60 12.62
N ARG A 65 -5.09 -11.68 13.50
CA ARG A 65 -6.53 -11.66 13.16
C ARG A 65 -7.32 -10.95 14.25
N THR A 66 -8.25 -10.13 13.84
CA THR A 66 -9.24 -9.55 14.79
C THR A 66 -10.31 -10.60 15.08
N SER A 67 -10.52 -10.90 16.35
CA SER A 67 -11.61 -11.78 16.83
C SER A 67 -12.98 -11.09 16.66
N ARG A 68 -14.06 -11.85 16.82
CA ARG A 68 -15.42 -11.27 16.85
C ARG A 68 -15.63 -10.27 17.98
N ALA A 69 -14.87 -10.40 19.07
CA ALA A 69 -14.90 -9.50 20.21
C ALA A 69 -13.98 -8.27 20.04
N GLY A 70 -13.38 -8.06 18.86
CA GLY A 70 -12.47 -6.94 18.60
C GLY A 70 -11.04 -7.15 19.10
N LEU A 71 -10.73 -8.27 19.74
CA LEU A 71 -9.37 -8.55 20.22
C LEU A 71 -8.46 -9.00 19.06
N MET A 72 -7.23 -8.49 19.05
CA MET A 72 -6.19 -8.97 18.13
C MET A 72 -5.64 -10.30 18.63
N LEU A 73 -5.60 -11.29 17.75
CA LEU A 73 -5.11 -12.63 18.04
C LEU A 73 -3.97 -12.98 17.09
N GLN A 74 -2.95 -13.66 17.63
CA GLN A 74 -1.91 -14.36 16.85
C GLN A 74 -1.86 -15.82 17.33
N ALA A 75 -1.89 -16.77 16.39
CA ALA A 75 -1.98 -18.20 16.69
C ALA A 75 -3.14 -18.58 17.66
N GLY A 76 -4.21 -17.79 17.68
CA GLY A 76 -5.39 -18.02 18.55
C GLY A 76 -5.29 -17.40 19.95
N LEU A 77 -4.17 -16.83 20.32
CA LEU A 77 -3.95 -16.17 21.60
C LEU A 77 -4.01 -14.63 21.44
N PRO A 78 -4.48 -13.88 22.47
CA PRO A 78 -4.37 -12.43 22.47
C PRO A 78 -2.92 -11.97 22.25
N ALA A 79 -2.72 -11.05 21.31
CA ALA A 79 -1.39 -10.55 20.97
C ALA A 79 -1.48 -9.07 20.57
N GLN A 80 -0.42 -8.34 20.86
CA GLN A 80 -0.24 -6.99 20.32
C GLN A 80 0.45 -7.08 18.96
N PRO A 81 -0.14 -6.50 17.90
CA PRO A 81 0.54 -6.44 16.61
C PRO A 81 1.70 -5.46 16.66
N PRO A 82 2.73 -5.63 15.80
CA PRO A 82 3.86 -4.71 15.75
C PRO A 82 3.52 -3.33 15.18
N TRP A 83 2.37 -3.19 14.49
CA TRP A 83 1.95 -1.93 13.89
C TRP A 83 1.14 -1.06 14.86
N PRO A 84 1.00 0.26 14.59
CA PRO A 84 0.29 1.20 15.47
C PRO A 84 -1.16 0.79 15.76
N ALA A 85 -1.60 0.99 16.99
CA ALA A 85 -2.99 0.77 17.36
C ALA A 85 -3.92 1.66 16.50
N GLY A 86 -4.95 1.05 15.91
CA GLY A 86 -5.87 1.73 14.99
C GLY A 86 -5.44 1.69 13.51
N ALA A 87 -4.19 1.38 13.21
CA ALA A 87 -3.79 1.18 11.81
C ALA A 87 -4.40 -0.11 11.23
N VAL A 88 -4.77 -0.05 9.96
CA VAL A 88 -5.45 -1.14 9.25
C VAL A 88 -4.48 -1.82 8.29
N SER A 89 -4.17 -3.09 8.53
CA SER A 89 -3.41 -3.89 7.56
C SER A 89 -4.30 -4.29 6.38
N ALA A 90 -3.92 -3.86 5.18
CA ALA A 90 -4.53 -4.31 3.93
C ALA A 90 -3.87 -5.59 3.39
N GLU A 91 -2.91 -6.17 4.11
CA GLU A 91 -2.18 -7.38 3.69
C GLU A 91 -3.14 -8.54 3.41
N ARG A 92 -3.25 -8.95 2.14
CA ARG A 92 -4.19 -9.96 1.62
C ARG A 92 -5.65 -9.70 2.00
N ALA A 93 -6.01 -8.44 2.20
CA ALA A 93 -7.33 -8.01 2.62
C ALA A 93 -7.93 -6.97 1.65
N VAL A 94 -9.24 -6.81 1.75
CA VAL A 94 -10.00 -5.72 1.12
C VAL A 94 -10.64 -4.94 2.24
N VAL A 95 -10.30 -3.67 2.34
CA VAL A 95 -10.75 -2.78 3.42
C VAL A 95 -11.44 -1.55 2.85
N ASP A 96 -12.45 -1.07 3.56
CA ASP A 96 -13.15 0.19 3.24
C ASP A 96 -12.77 1.21 4.30
N VAL A 97 -12.04 2.26 3.90
CA VAL A 97 -11.56 3.32 4.81
C VAL A 97 -11.67 4.67 4.11
N ALA A 98 -12.11 5.69 4.83
CA ALA A 98 -12.28 7.06 4.32
C ALA A 98 -13.05 7.15 2.98
N GLY A 99 -14.03 6.26 2.76
CA GLY A 99 -14.82 6.21 1.53
C GLY A 99 -14.18 5.48 0.35
N LEU A 100 -12.91 5.07 0.46
CA LEU A 100 -12.17 4.30 -0.55
C LEU A 100 -12.18 2.80 -0.21
N ARG A 101 -12.20 1.97 -1.24
CA ARG A 101 -11.96 0.53 -1.14
C ARG A 101 -10.54 0.20 -1.56
N LEU A 102 -9.74 -0.26 -0.61
CA LEU A 102 -8.35 -0.62 -0.82
C LEU A 102 -8.17 -2.15 -0.75
N ALA A 103 -7.30 -2.67 -1.59
CA ALA A 103 -6.86 -4.07 -1.53
C ALA A 103 -5.34 -4.10 -1.46
N GLY A 104 -4.74 -5.07 -0.77
CA GLY A 104 -3.30 -5.03 -0.57
C GLY A 104 -2.57 -6.37 -0.70
N LEU A 105 -1.34 -6.30 -1.24
CA LEU A 105 -0.36 -7.39 -1.33
C LEU A 105 1.04 -6.83 -1.06
N GLY A 106 1.50 -6.96 0.17
CA GLY A 106 2.84 -6.54 0.57
C GLY A 106 3.96 -7.48 0.14
N GLY A 107 5.18 -7.08 0.51
CA GLY A 107 6.42 -7.81 0.30
C GLY A 107 6.97 -7.77 -1.11
N CYS A 108 8.16 -8.34 -1.27
CA CYS A 108 8.89 -8.37 -2.54
C CYS A 108 9.25 -9.79 -2.99
N ARG A 109 9.91 -9.90 -4.13
CA ARG A 109 10.45 -11.16 -4.63
C ARG A 109 11.56 -11.66 -3.70
N ARG A 110 11.54 -12.98 -3.42
CA ARG A 110 12.54 -13.59 -2.55
C ARG A 110 13.93 -13.53 -3.18
N TYR A 111 14.84 -12.87 -2.50
CA TYR A 111 16.27 -12.81 -2.80
C TYR A 111 17.12 -13.22 -1.57
N SER A 112 16.49 -13.32 -0.39
CA SER A 112 17.11 -13.75 0.88
C SER A 112 16.08 -14.50 1.73
N ASP A 113 16.45 -14.88 2.95
CA ASP A 113 15.54 -15.52 3.92
C ASP A 113 14.85 -14.50 4.85
N GLY A 114 14.74 -13.24 4.43
CA GLY A 114 14.07 -12.19 5.19
C GLY A 114 12.53 -12.34 5.22
N PRO A 115 11.86 -11.57 6.11
CA PRO A 115 10.41 -11.54 6.18
C PRO A 115 9.80 -10.98 4.89
N ASN A 116 8.52 -11.22 4.69
CA ASN A 116 7.72 -10.66 3.58
C ASN A 116 8.34 -10.85 2.18
N GLN A 117 9.17 -11.87 2.00
CA GLN A 117 9.77 -12.22 0.71
C GLN A 117 9.14 -13.49 0.16
N TYR A 118 8.64 -13.40 -1.05
CA TYR A 118 7.80 -14.46 -1.65
C TYR A 118 8.36 -14.96 -2.98
N THR A 119 8.27 -16.28 -3.20
CA THR A 119 8.49 -16.83 -4.53
C THR A 119 7.34 -16.41 -5.47
N PRO A 120 7.54 -16.42 -6.81
CA PRO A 120 6.47 -16.13 -7.77
C PRO A 120 5.22 -16.98 -7.57
N ARG A 121 5.39 -18.26 -7.20
CA ARG A 121 4.27 -19.19 -6.91
C ARG A 121 3.51 -18.80 -5.63
N GLN A 122 4.22 -18.40 -4.58
CA GLN A 122 3.60 -17.92 -3.34
C GLN A 122 2.80 -16.65 -3.59
N GLN A 123 3.39 -15.66 -4.26
CA GLN A 123 2.70 -14.41 -4.58
C GLN A 123 1.48 -14.64 -5.49
N ALA A 124 1.57 -15.56 -6.44
CA ALA A 124 0.42 -15.93 -7.28
C ALA A 124 -0.74 -16.55 -6.46
N ARG A 125 -0.45 -17.38 -5.45
CA ARG A 125 -1.47 -17.92 -4.52
C ARG A 125 -2.11 -16.82 -3.69
N ARG A 126 -1.31 -15.87 -3.19
CA ARG A 126 -1.76 -14.70 -2.41
C ARG A 126 -2.66 -13.79 -3.27
N ALA A 127 -2.25 -13.49 -4.50
CA ALA A 127 -3.02 -12.70 -5.46
C ALA A 127 -4.38 -13.37 -5.78
N ARG A 128 -4.40 -14.68 -6.02
CA ARG A 128 -5.67 -15.41 -6.26
C ARG A 128 -6.60 -15.36 -5.04
N SER A 129 -6.05 -15.48 -3.83
CA SER A 129 -6.83 -15.36 -2.59
C SER A 129 -7.45 -13.97 -2.45
N LEU A 130 -6.67 -12.92 -2.67
CA LEU A 130 -7.14 -11.53 -2.62
C LEU A 130 -8.20 -11.26 -3.70
N ALA A 131 -7.98 -11.73 -4.93
CA ALA A 131 -8.94 -11.56 -6.03
C ALA A 131 -10.30 -12.22 -5.72
N ARG A 132 -10.30 -13.39 -5.07
CA ARG A 132 -11.56 -14.03 -4.61
C ARG A 132 -12.29 -13.15 -3.58
N ARG A 133 -11.56 -12.61 -2.59
CA ARG A 133 -12.14 -11.71 -1.56
C ARG A 133 -12.72 -10.44 -2.18
N ALA A 134 -11.98 -9.80 -3.11
CA ALA A 134 -12.44 -8.61 -3.82
C ALA A 134 -13.67 -8.89 -4.67
N ARG A 135 -13.71 -10.05 -5.37
CA ARG A 135 -14.89 -10.48 -6.13
C ARG A 135 -16.12 -10.67 -5.23
N TRP A 136 -15.96 -11.32 -4.09
CA TRP A 136 -17.06 -11.50 -3.13
C TRP A 136 -17.61 -10.15 -2.63
N ARG A 137 -16.72 -9.20 -2.30
CA ARG A 137 -17.13 -7.86 -1.90
C ARG A 137 -17.91 -7.18 -3.03
N LYS A 138 -17.38 -7.21 -4.26
CA LYS A 138 -18.04 -6.63 -5.45
C LYS A 138 -19.39 -7.25 -5.74
N LEU A 139 -19.54 -8.56 -5.60
CA LEU A 139 -20.82 -9.24 -5.80
C LEU A 139 -21.86 -8.84 -4.75
N ARG A 140 -21.43 -8.49 -3.54
CA ARG A 140 -22.30 -8.12 -2.44
C ARG A 140 -22.85 -6.70 -2.54
N ASP A 141 -22.05 -5.74 -3.02
CA ASP A 141 -22.36 -4.31 -2.97
C ASP A 141 -22.12 -3.54 -4.28
N GLY A 142 -21.69 -4.23 -5.33
CA GLY A 142 -21.43 -3.64 -6.66
C GLY A 142 -20.12 -2.85 -6.78
N ARG A 143 -19.42 -2.55 -5.67
CA ARG A 143 -18.24 -1.69 -5.69
C ARG A 143 -16.97 -2.48 -6.03
N GLY A 144 -16.17 -1.92 -6.96
CA GLY A 144 -14.81 -2.39 -7.27
C GLY A 144 -13.79 -1.95 -6.23
N VAL A 145 -12.52 -2.30 -6.47
CA VAL A 145 -11.36 -1.80 -5.72
C VAL A 145 -10.93 -0.47 -6.32
N ASP A 146 -10.80 0.57 -5.49
CA ASP A 146 -10.35 1.89 -5.92
C ASP A 146 -8.82 1.97 -6.00
N VAL A 147 -8.13 1.36 -5.02
CA VAL A 147 -6.68 1.35 -4.95
C VAL A 147 -6.16 -0.05 -4.62
N LEU A 148 -5.20 -0.53 -5.42
CA LEU A 148 -4.39 -1.68 -5.08
C LEU A 148 -3.07 -1.21 -4.47
N LEU A 149 -2.83 -1.55 -3.20
CA LEU A 149 -1.58 -1.26 -2.51
C LEU A 149 -0.64 -2.46 -2.63
N THR A 150 0.59 -2.22 -3.06
CA THR A 150 1.63 -3.25 -3.08
C THR A 150 2.93 -2.65 -2.56
N HIS A 151 3.88 -3.49 -2.11
CA HIS A 151 5.23 -3.01 -1.85
C HIS A 151 6.06 -3.11 -3.12
N ALA A 152 6.25 -4.31 -3.67
CA ALA A 152 6.91 -4.46 -4.96
C ALA A 152 6.00 -4.03 -6.13
N PRO A 153 6.58 -3.57 -7.25
CA PRO A 153 5.85 -3.25 -8.48
C PRO A 153 5.37 -4.49 -9.25
N PRO A 154 4.43 -4.33 -10.19
CA PRO A 154 4.18 -5.33 -11.21
C PRO A 154 5.39 -5.54 -12.14
N ARG A 155 5.55 -6.75 -12.69
CA ARG A 155 6.62 -7.04 -13.67
C ARG A 155 6.46 -6.19 -14.92
N GLY A 156 7.53 -5.52 -15.35
CA GLY A 156 7.55 -4.66 -16.54
C GLY A 156 6.89 -3.29 -16.35
N ALA A 157 6.51 -2.94 -15.12
CA ALA A 157 5.86 -1.65 -14.83
C ALA A 157 6.48 -0.99 -13.58
N GLY A 158 7.67 -0.43 -13.76
CA GLY A 158 8.42 0.26 -12.72
C GLY A 158 9.36 -0.62 -11.91
N ASP A 159 9.54 -1.88 -12.28
CA ASP A 159 10.52 -2.80 -11.69
C ASP A 159 11.91 -2.70 -12.35
N ARG A 160 12.89 -3.40 -11.78
CA ARG A 160 14.24 -3.54 -12.32
C ARG A 160 14.54 -5.00 -12.64
N GLU A 161 15.63 -5.25 -13.39
CA GLU A 161 16.02 -6.62 -13.78
C GLU A 161 16.81 -7.38 -12.71
N ASP A 162 17.37 -6.69 -11.72
CA ASP A 162 18.10 -7.34 -10.63
C ASP A 162 17.15 -8.16 -9.73
N PRO A 163 17.63 -9.25 -9.11
CA PRO A 163 16.78 -10.20 -8.39
C PRO A 163 15.95 -9.60 -7.24
N ALA A 164 16.47 -8.59 -6.55
CA ALA A 164 15.79 -7.97 -5.42
C ALA A 164 14.62 -7.08 -5.85
N HIS A 165 14.80 -6.34 -6.97
CA HIS A 165 13.85 -5.33 -7.44
C HIS A 165 12.96 -5.81 -8.59
N GLN A 166 13.06 -7.09 -8.96
CA GLN A 166 12.22 -7.66 -10.00
C GLN A 166 10.77 -7.79 -9.54
N GLY A 167 9.86 -7.22 -10.31
CA GLY A 167 8.43 -7.23 -10.02
C GLY A 167 7.76 -8.60 -10.20
N PHE A 168 6.49 -8.68 -9.85
CA PHE A 168 5.72 -9.92 -9.92
C PHE A 168 4.72 -9.93 -11.08
N GLU A 169 4.75 -10.97 -11.89
CA GLU A 169 3.70 -11.29 -12.86
C GLU A 169 2.32 -11.48 -12.18
N ALA A 170 2.33 -11.94 -10.94
CA ALA A 170 1.11 -12.09 -10.15
C ALA A 170 0.40 -10.75 -9.90
N LEU A 171 1.16 -9.64 -9.87
CA LEU A 171 0.60 -8.29 -9.72
C LEU A 171 0.00 -7.81 -11.05
N ASN A 172 0.60 -8.15 -12.20
CA ASN A 172 -0.02 -7.91 -13.51
C ASN A 172 -1.35 -8.65 -13.62
N TRP A 173 -1.37 -9.92 -13.22
CA TRP A 173 -2.57 -10.76 -13.25
C TRP A 173 -3.69 -10.19 -12.38
N ILE A 174 -3.40 -9.84 -11.11
CA ILE A 174 -4.44 -9.32 -10.21
C ILE A 174 -4.92 -7.94 -10.62
N THR A 175 -4.03 -7.07 -11.11
CA THR A 175 -4.38 -5.76 -11.65
C THR A 175 -5.36 -5.90 -12.81
N GLY A 176 -5.07 -6.77 -13.77
CA GLY A 176 -5.99 -7.08 -14.87
C GLY A 176 -7.32 -7.69 -14.42
N ARG A 177 -7.32 -8.42 -13.28
CA ARG A 177 -8.52 -9.06 -12.75
C ARG A 177 -9.42 -8.15 -11.94
N LEU A 178 -8.84 -7.23 -11.17
CA LEU A 178 -9.57 -6.27 -10.33
C LEU A 178 -9.87 -4.97 -11.06
N GLN A 179 -8.99 -4.59 -11.99
CA GLN A 179 -9.03 -3.33 -12.75
C GLN A 179 -9.17 -2.10 -11.83
N PRO A 180 -8.35 -1.98 -10.77
CA PRO A 180 -8.39 -0.79 -9.94
C PRO A 180 -7.94 0.41 -10.77
N PRO A 181 -8.53 1.60 -10.62
CA PRO A 181 -8.03 2.82 -11.28
C PRO A 181 -6.57 3.11 -10.95
N LEU A 182 -6.13 2.75 -9.74
CA LEU A 182 -4.80 3.07 -9.21
C LEU A 182 -4.15 1.86 -8.54
N LEU A 183 -2.85 1.65 -8.82
CA LEU A 183 -1.95 0.81 -8.06
C LEU A 183 -0.83 1.68 -7.50
N LEU A 184 -0.61 1.62 -6.19
CA LEU A 184 0.48 2.28 -5.50
C LEU A 184 1.51 1.26 -5.03
N HIS A 185 2.79 1.55 -5.24
CA HIS A 185 3.88 0.69 -4.77
C HIS A 185 5.08 1.51 -4.30
N GLY A 186 5.97 0.90 -3.53
CA GLY A 186 7.26 1.40 -3.11
C GLY A 186 8.41 0.59 -3.71
N HIS A 187 9.38 0.22 -2.87
CA HIS A 187 10.48 -0.71 -3.10
C HIS A 187 11.55 -0.27 -4.11
N ILE A 188 11.18 0.46 -5.15
CA ILE A 188 12.11 0.90 -6.19
C ILE A 188 12.48 2.35 -5.94
N HIS A 189 13.65 2.57 -5.37
CA HIS A 189 14.16 3.92 -5.17
C HIS A 189 14.42 4.59 -6.51
N PRO A 190 13.96 5.82 -6.73
CA PRO A 190 14.01 6.48 -8.05
C PRO A 190 15.43 6.89 -8.50
N ASP A 191 16.48 6.79 -7.66
CA ASP A 191 17.89 7.14 -7.96
C ASP A 191 17.97 8.38 -8.86
N ASP A 192 17.82 9.53 -8.51
CA ASP A 192 17.88 10.78 -9.29
C ASP A 192 17.02 10.83 -10.58
N GLU A 193 16.34 9.73 -10.95
CA GLU A 193 15.40 9.73 -12.08
C GLU A 193 14.00 10.17 -11.65
N PRO A 194 13.27 10.91 -12.49
CA PRO A 194 11.87 11.24 -12.21
C PRO A 194 11.03 9.97 -12.06
N ILE A 195 10.19 9.92 -11.02
CA ILE A 195 9.24 8.82 -10.84
C ILE A 195 8.34 8.73 -12.06
N ARG A 196 8.50 7.65 -12.82
CA ARG A 196 7.69 7.38 -14.01
C ARG A 196 6.35 6.78 -13.60
N VAL A 197 5.29 7.26 -14.22
CA VAL A 197 3.96 6.68 -14.10
C VAL A 197 3.80 5.64 -15.21
N HIS A 198 3.51 4.41 -14.84
CA HIS A 198 3.24 3.32 -15.78
C HIS A 198 1.74 3.07 -15.90
N ARG A 199 1.34 2.32 -16.93
CA ARG A 199 -0.04 1.89 -17.13
C ARG A 199 -0.11 0.39 -17.40
N LEU A 200 -1.06 -0.26 -16.72
CA LEU A 200 -1.47 -1.63 -17.00
C LEU A 200 -2.95 -1.64 -17.36
N GLY A 201 -3.25 -1.58 -18.66
CA GLY A 201 -4.60 -1.36 -19.14
C GLY A 201 -5.14 0.00 -18.65
N HIS A 202 -6.23 -0.02 -17.89
CA HIS A 202 -6.83 1.19 -17.32
C HIS A 202 -6.18 1.63 -16.01
N THR A 203 -5.38 0.78 -15.36
CA THR A 203 -4.75 1.05 -14.07
C THR A 203 -3.53 1.95 -14.24
N ILE A 204 -3.48 3.04 -13.49
CA ILE A 204 -2.28 3.84 -13.31
C ILE A 204 -1.43 3.15 -12.25
N VAL A 205 -0.19 2.80 -12.57
CA VAL A 205 0.82 2.25 -11.64
C VAL A 205 1.75 3.37 -11.24
N ARG A 206 1.87 3.60 -9.93
CA ARG A 206 2.64 4.72 -9.40
C ARG A 206 3.53 4.29 -8.25
N ASN A 207 4.81 4.60 -8.37
CA ASN A 207 5.77 4.55 -7.28
C ASN A 207 5.51 5.70 -6.31
N VAL A 208 5.51 5.40 -4.99
CA VAL A 208 5.27 6.35 -3.90
C VAL A 208 6.38 6.34 -2.85
N VAL A 209 7.60 5.96 -3.23
CA VAL A 209 8.78 6.12 -2.37
C VAL A 209 8.89 7.59 -1.94
N GLY A 210 9.18 7.81 -0.65
CA GLY A 210 9.09 9.12 -0.01
C GLY A 210 7.65 9.49 0.34
N ARG A 211 7.22 10.70 -0.01
CA ARG A 211 5.84 11.19 0.25
C ARG A 211 5.15 11.71 -0.99
N HIS A 212 3.86 11.43 -1.11
CA HIS A 212 3.01 11.90 -2.21
C HIS A 212 1.62 12.28 -1.71
N LEU A 213 1.12 13.46 -2.09
CA LEU A 213 -0.29 13.81 -1.92
C LEU A 213 -1.07 13.48 -3.20
N LEU A 214 -2.14 12.73 -3.05
CA LEU A 214 -2.95 12.21 -4.15
C LEU A 214 -4.42 12.50 -3.89
N ASP A 215 -5.09 13.13 -4.86
CA ASP A 215 -6.55 13.18 -4.90
C ASP A 215 -7.09 11.91 -5.55
N ILE A 216 -7.85 11.11 -4.80
CA ILE A 216 -8.42 9.85 -5.27
C ILE A 216 -9.94 9.93 -5.27
N GLU A 217 -10.53 9.65 -6.44
CA GLU A 217 -11.98 9.53 -6.57
C GLU A 217 -12.41 8.07 -6.41
N PRO A 218 -13.40 7.76 -5.56
CA PRO A 218 -13.97 6.41 -5.52
C PRO A 218 -14.51 6.01 -6.90
N GLY A 219 -14.05 4.86 -7.42
CA GLY A 219 -14.39 4.37 -8.77
C GLY A 219 -13.72 5.14 -9.92
N GLY A 220 -12.88 6.15 -9.65
CA GLY A 220 -12.18 7.01 -10.62
C GLY A 220 -10.66 6.89 -10.52
N GLY A 221 -9.95 7.61 -11.42
CA GLY A 221 -8.50 7.69 -11.40
C GLY A 221 -7.98 8.72 -10.40
N ALA A 222 -6.69 8.61 -10.03
CA ALA A 222 -6.01 9.59 -9.17
C ALA A 222 -5.48 10.78 -9.98
N ARG A 223 -5.65 11.99 -9.45
CA ARG A 223 -4.98 13.20 -9.93
C ARG A 223 -3.91 13.64 -8.93
N ARG A 224 -2.85 14.29 -9.39
CA ARG A 224 -1.90 14.94 -8.48
C ARG A 224 -2.58 16.16 -7.87
N SER A 225 -2.58 16.27 -6.54
CA SER A 225 -2.96 17.53 -5.91
C SER A 225 -1.95 18.62 -6.26
N PRO A 226 -2.37 19.82 -6.68
CA PRO A 226 -1.45 20.93 -6.99
C PRO A 226 -0.66 21.42 -5.77
N ALA A 227 -1.06 21.09 -4.55
CA ALA A 227 -0.38 21.51 -3.32
C ALA A 227 1.01 20.86 -3.10
N GLY A 228 1.35 19.77 -3.80
CA GLY A 228 2.64 19.10 -3.68
C GLY A 228 3.76 19.60 -4.60
N ALA A 229 3.52 20.64 -5.41
CA ALA A 229 4.49 21.14 -6.40
C ALA A 229 5.40 22.27 -5.89
N ARG A 230 5.34 22.63 -4.61
CA ARG A 230 6.22 23.67 -4.03
C ARG A 230 7.18 23.01 -3.07
N HIS A 231 8.38 22.69 -3.55
CA HIS A 231 9.69 22.73 -2.93
C HIS A 231 10.64 21.78 -3.66
N ALA A 232 11.15 22.26 -4.82
CA ALA A 232 12.49 21.99 -5.28
C ALA A 232 13.12 23.37 -5.46
N GLY A 233 13.94 23.72 -4.49
CA GLY A 233 14.76 24.92 -4.45
C GLY A 233 15.76 24.73 -3.34
#